data_90eaddde6ff5229f960490107920fc82
#
_entry.id   90eaddde6ff5229f960490107920fc82
#
_cell.length_a   1.000
_cell.length_b   1.000
_cell.length_c   1.000
_cell.angle_alpha   90.00
_cell.angle_beta   90.00
_cell.angle_gamma   90.00
#
_symmetry.space_group_name_H-M   'P 1'
#
loop_
_entity.id
_entity.type
_entity.pdbx_description
1 polymer ?
#
loop_
_entity_poly.entity_id
_entity_poly.type
_entity_poly.pdbx_seq_one_letter_code
_entity_poly.pdbx_strand_id
1 'polypeptide(L)'
;MFGIQSPRRRAGGNAAKTDHWQTGRLNTARAAALTTGLFLAAATAGCAAGTTPLPSPGPTDQPPGVTVAITQQRSDVAARQAEVQIHNGAGSSLLVSEVALNDPRFDGPATRVVDRTSTLAPDATVNIRVQLPEVVCGGGDDAASTVTFAYELDGRAGSASAPASELFPFLTDLHRRDCVAQAVDAAASVTFGDFAPAAAGAPGSLDLTIAPTPIGGPEVVLVGIRETNLLTFTGLADGALPLGIDIGAGGRAARTIPLPLLPARCDPHAVQEDKRGTVFAVDVTVDGEPGQFLLAASPDLRGRLLTWVTQWCGG
;
A
#
# COMPACT_ATOMS: atom_id res chain seq x y z
N MET A 1 -4.11 1.02 -65.93
CA MET A 1 -2.88 0.58 -66.63
C MET A 1 -1.78 0.56 -65.62
N PHE A 2 -1.17 -0.60 -65.43
CA PHE A 2 0.01 -0.93 -64.60
C PHE A 2 -0.20 -0.82 -63.07
N GLY A 3 0.08 -1.80 -62.20
CA GLY A 3 0.61 -3.14 -62.38
C GLY A 3 0.89 -3.66 -60.97
N ILE A 4 0.39 -4.82 -60.72
CA ILE A 4 0.52 -5.71 -59.58
C ILE A 4 2.02 -6.06 -59.31
N GLN A 5 2.44 -6.12 -58.07
CA GLN A 5 3.39 -7.19 -57.64
C GLN A 5 3.48 -7.29 -56.09
N SER A 6 3.00 -8.42 -55.56
CA SER A 6 3.44 -9.03 -54.33
C SER A 6 4.69 -9.87 -54.52
N PRO A 7 5.51 -10.14 -53.53
CA PRO A 7 6.19 -11.42 -53.46
C PRO A 7 5.92 -12.20 -52.15
N ARG A 8 5.74 -13.44 -52.45
CA ARG A 8 5.60 -14.69 -51.73
C ARG A 8 6.57 -14.91 -50.55
N ARG A 9 6.01 -15.49 -49.52
CA ARG A 9 6.41 -16.65 -48.68
C ARG A 9 7.88 -17.15 -48.77
N ARG A 10 8.49 -17.27 -47.56
CA ARG A 10 9.30 -18.46 -47.26
C ARG A 10 8.94 -18.98 -45.86
N ALA A 11 8.50 -20.21 -45.86
CA ALA A 11 8.43 -21.10 -44.72
C ALA A 11 9.83 -21.64 -44.42
N GLY A 12 10.18 -21.76 -43.15
CA GLY A 12 11.32 -22.46 -42.66
C GLY A 12 10.97 -23.05 -41.29
N GLY A 13 10.64 -24.36 -41.34
CA GLY A 13 10.44 -25.15 -40.15
C GLY A 13 11.81 -25.59 -39.56
N ASN A 14 11.87 -25.79 -38.26
CA ASN A 14 12.79 -26.71 -37.60
C ASN A 14 12.11 -27.22 -36.35
N ALA A 15 11.79 -28.40 -36.41
CA ALA A 15 11.98 -29.66 -35.75
C ALA A 15 12.18 -29.61 -34.22
N ALA A 16 11.28 -30.36 -33.62
CA ALA A 16 11.28 -30.84 -32.24
C ALA A 16 12.59 -31.51 -31.81
N LYS A 17 12.97 -31.30 -30.56
CA LYS A 17 13.77 -32.26 -29.80
C LYS A 17 13.09 -32.50 -28.46
N THR A 18 12.44 -33.63 -28.41
CA THR A 18 12.03 -34.34 -27.20
C THR A 18 13.26 -35.03 -26.62
N ASP A 19 13.60 -34.72 -25.37
CA ASP A 19 14.47 -35.59 -24.59
C ASP A 19 13.70 -36.13 -23.38
N HIS A 20 13.42 -37.40 -23.54
CA HIS A 20 12.99 -38.40 -22.60
C HIS A 20 14.12 -38.67 -21.58
N TRP A 21 13.88 -38.55 -20.29
CA TRP A 21 14.69 -39.24 -19.29
C TRP A 21 13.81 -40.14 -18.44
N GLN A 22 14.21 -41.43 -18.57
CA GLN A 22 13.60 -42.60 -18.01
C GLN A 22 13.82 -42.71 -16.50
N THR A 23 12.82 -43.26 -15.90
CA THR A 23 12.82 -43.95 -14.62
C THR A 23 13.92 -44.98 -14.45
N GLY A 24 14.65 -44.94 -13.35
CA GLY A 24 15.53 -45.99 -12.88
C GLY A 24 15.26 -46.29 -11.41
N ARG A 25 14.42 -47.27 -11.16
CA ARG A 25 14.37 -48.00 -9.87
C ARG A 25 15.45 -49.05 -9.91
N LEU A 26 16.24 -49.16 -8.85
CA LEU A 26 16.89 -50.42 -8.48
C LEU A 26 16.99 -50.52 -6.94
N ASN A 27 16.27 -51.50 -6.44
CA ASN A 27 16.48 -52.17 -5.15
C ASN A 27 17.76 -52.97 -5.15
N THR A 28 18.45 -53.03 -4.00
CA THR A 28 19.05 -54.26 -3.42
C THR A 28 19.64 -53.91 -2.06
N ALA A 29 19.28 -54.44 -1.12
CA ALA A 29 19.35 -55.43 -0.06
C ALA A 29 20.77 -55.80 0.41
N ARG A 30 20.94 -55.74 1.75
CA ARG A 30 21.70 -56.59 2.65
C ARG A 30 23.23 -56.64 2.59
N ALA A 31 23.86 -56.23 3.71
CA ALA A 31 24.65 -57.17 4.51
C ALA A 31 25.14 -56.50 5.82
N ALA A 32 24.93 -57.22 6.89
CA ALA A 32 25.44 -56.92 8.23
C ALA A 32 26.92 -57.31 8.33
N ALA A 33 27.74 -56.50 9.02
CA ALA A 33 29.00 -56.94 9.59
C ALA A 33 29.22 -56.19 10.94
N LEU A 34 29.09 -56.93 11.99
CA LEU A 34 29.54 -56.59 13.36
C LEU A 34 31.08 -56.56 13.38
N THR A 35 31.70 -55.45 13.74
CA THR A 35 33.05 -55.41 14.25
C THR A 35 33.11 -54.51 15.50
N THR A 36 33.28 -55.17 16.61
CA THR A 36 33.57 -54.58 17.94
C THR A 36 34.96 -53.95 17.90
N GLY A 37 35.02 -52.63 17.95
CA GLY A 37 36.25 -51.85 18.10
C GLY A 37 36.16 -50.97 19.34
N LEU A 38 36.87 -51.41 20.38
CA LEU A 38 37.08 -50.68 21.61
C LEU A 38 38.04 -49.51 21.36
N PHE A 39 37.56 -48.25 21.35
CA PHE A 39 38.42 -47.08 21.28
C PHE A 39 38.23 -46.24 22.52
N LEU A 40 39.34 -46.07 23.22
CA LEU A 40 39.54 -45.15 24.37
C LEU A 40 39.14 -43.71 23.93
N ALA A 41 38.12 -43.18 24.51
CA ALA A 41 37.75 -41.76 24.34
C ALA A 41 38.61 -40.91 25.31
N ALA A 42 39.58 -40.18 24.76
CA ALA A 42 40.21 -39.07 25.44
C ALA A 42 39.24 -37.90 25.44
N ALA A 43 38.74 -37.56 26.63
CA ALA A 43 37.91 -36.38 26.86
C ALA A 43 38.76 -35.10 26.76
N THR A 44 38.76 -34.44 25.59
CA THR A 44 39.19 -33.04 25.48
C THR A 44 37.99 -32.16 25.89
N ALA A 45 38.04 -31.62 27.12
CA ALA A 45 37.14 -30.55 27.51
C ALA A 45 37.49 -29.27 26.73
N GLY A 46 36.91 -29.12 25.56
CA GLY A 46 36.89 -27.86 24.81
C GLY A 46 35.89 -26.91 25.45
N CYS A 47 36.37 -25.86 26.12
CA CYS A 47 35.54 -24.70 26.48
C CYS A 47 35.00 -24.09 25.19
N ALA A 48 33.79 -24.50 24.77
CA ALA A 48 33.00 -23.73 23.88
C ALA A 48 32.55 -22.46 24.61
N ALA A 49 33.23 -21.34 24.33
CA ALA A 49 32.72 -20.04 24.72
C ALA A 49 31.37 -19.89 24.01
N GLY A 50 30.30 -20.20 24.72
CA GLY A 50 28.94 -19.91 24.29
C GLY A 50 28.84 -18.40 24.12
N THR A 51 28.80 -17.93 22.85
CA THR A 51 28.26 -16.63 22.56
C THR A 51 26.80 -16.70 22.96
N THR A 52 26.51 -16.30 24.19
CA THR A 52 25.13 -15.94 24.58
C THR A 52 24.67 -14.87 23.61
N PRO A 53 23.58 -15.07 22.86
CA PRO A 53 22.99 -13.96 22.11
C PRO A 53 22.73 -12.84 23.10
N LEU A 54 23.21 -11.62 22.81
CA LEU A 54 22.78 -10.46 23.58
C LEU A 54 21.24 -10.51 23.59
N PRO A 55 20.61 -10.35 24.77
CA PRO A 55 19.16 -10.19 24.80
C PRO A 55 18.79 -9.03 23.87
N SER A 56 17.90 -9.27 22.94
CA SER A 56 17.27 -8.18 22.20
C SER A 56 16.79 -7.15 23.22
N PRO A 57 17.13 -5.86 23.07
CA PRO A 57 16.70 -4.85 24.02
C PRO A 57 15.17 -4.93 24.14
N GLY A 58 14.69 -5.13 25.35
CA GLY A 58 13.27 -5.09 25.66
C GLY A 58 12.71 -3.68 25.37
N PRO A 59 11.38 -3.49 25.26
CA PRO A 59 10.73 -2.27 24.76
C PRO A 59 10.86 -1.03 25.68
N THR A 60 11.91 -0.87 26.49
CA THR A 60 11.96 0.12 27.58
C THR A 60 13.18 1.04 27.62
N ASP A 61 14.03 1.07 26.60
CA ASP A 61 15.19 1.98 26.63
C ASP A 61 14.93 3.32 25.90
N GLN A 62 13.69 3.81 25.96
CA GLN A 62 13.37 5.16 25.47
C GLN A 62 14.10 6.19 26.36
N PRO A 63 14.89 7.12 25.78
CA PRO A 63 15.57 8.13 26.56
C PRO A 63 14.56 9.00 27.33
N PRO A 64 14.88 9.35 28.60
CA PRO A 64 14.01 10.21 29.40
C PRO A 64 13.70 11.53 28.69
N GLY A 65 12.42 11.92 28.68
CA GLY A 65 11.96 13.15 28.05
C GLY A 65 11.73 13.04 26.54
N VAL A 66 12.16 11.99 25.87
CA VAL A 66 11.83 11.77 24.44
C VAL A 66 10.42 11.22 24.33
N THR A 67 9.59 11.80 23.47
CA THR A 67 8.23 11.29 23.19
C THR A 67 8.03 11.01 21.72
N VAL A 68 7.13 10.06 21.43
CA VAL A 68 6.85 9.58 20.08
C VAL A 68 5.35 9.63 19.83
N ALA A 69 4.97 10.14 18.65
CA ALA A 69 3.62 10.09 18.16
C ALA A 69 3.62 9.79 16.67
N ILE A 70 2.47 9.39 16.12
CA ILE A 70 2.28 9.20 14.68
C ILE A 70 1.10 10.01 14.18
N THR A 71 1.19 10.42 12.93
CA THR A 71 0.13 11.14 12.25
C THR A 71 0.17 10.85 10.75
N GLN A 72 -0.95 11.10 10.05
CA GLN A 72 -1.00 11.08 8.61
C GLN A 72 -1.49 12.42 8.09
N GLN A 73 -0.65 13.12 7.33
CA GLN A 73 -1.03 14.35 6.68
C GLN A 73 -1.88 14.07 5.42
N ARG A 74 -2.69 15.04 5.00
CA ARG A 74 -3.51 14.91 3.78
C ARG A 74 -2.69 14.58 2.53
N SER A 75 -1.44 15.08 2.48
CA SER A 75 -0.50 14.80 1.38
C SER A 75 0.03 13.38 1.38
N ASP A 76 0.00 12.70 2.51
CA ASP A 76 0.64 11.40 2.69
C ASP A 76 -0.29 10.25 2.33
N VAL A 77 -1.60 10.50 2.31
CA VAL A 77 -2.63 9.48 2.04
C VAL A 77 -2.43 8.80 0.69
N ALA A 78 -2.29 9.60 -0.40
CA ALA A 78 -2.14 9.04 -1.74
C ALA A 78 -0.80 8.32 -1.95
N ALA A 79 0.24 8.72 -1.20
CA ALA A 79 1.57 8.10 -1.24
C ALA A 79 1.69 6.89 -0.29
N ARG A 80 0.63 6.55 0.46
CA ARG A 80 0.64 5.53 1.52
C ARG A 80 1.77 5.77 2.51
N GLN A 81 1.88 6.99 3.02
CA GLN A 81 2.90 7.41 3.98
C GLN A 81 2.25 7.86 5.28
N ALA A 82 3.04 7.87 6.35
CA ALA A 82 2.72 8.48 7.62
C ALA A 82 3.94 9.23 8.14
N GLU A 83 3.76 10.03 9.19
CA GLU A 83 4.84 10.73 9.86
C GLU A 83 4.99 10.21 11.29
N VAL A 84 6.20 9.80 11.63
CA VAL A 84 6.63 9.55 13.01
C VAL A 84 7.14 10.88 13.55
N GLN A 85 6.45 11.40 14.54
CA GLN A 85 6.87 12.61 15.26
C GLN A 85 7.69 12.21 16.46
N ILE A 86 8.92 12.73 16.57
CA ILE A 86 9.79 12.54 17.72
C ILE A 86 10.07 13.91 18.33
N HIS A 87 9.77 14.08 19.61
CA HIS A 87 10.06 15.27 20.39
C HIS A 87 11.19 14.98 21.37
N ASN A 88 12.19 15.87 21.38
CA ASN A 88 13.33 15.79 22.28
C ASN A 88 13.11 16.67 23.54
N GLY A 89 12.50 16.14 24.57
CA GLY A 89 12.38 16.82 25.86
C GLY A 89 13.61 16.62 26.79
N ALA A 90 14.71 16.05 26.28
CA ALA A 90 15.96 15.98 27.03
C ALA A 90 16.73 17.34 26.99
N GLY A 91 17.62 17.54 27.96
CA GLY A 91 18.42 18.78 28.05
C GLY A 91 19.57 18.89 27.08
N SER A 92 19.79 17.91 26.22
CA SER A 92 20.90 17.82 25.25
C SER A 92 20.42 17.46 23.86
N SER A 93 21.31 17.58 22.87
CA SER A 93 21.00 17.26 21.46
C SER A 93 20.80 15.76 21.29
N LEU A 94 19.73 15.37 20.59
CA LEU A 94 19.36 14.00 20.23
C LEU A 94 19.60 13.78 18.75
N LEU A 95 20.41 12.77 18.39
CA LEU A 95 20.48 12.25 17.02
C LEU A 95 19.52 11.08 16.88
N VAL A 96 18.80 11.00 15.77
CA VAL A 96 17.83 9.94 15.49
C VAL A 96 18.05 9.37 14.10
N SER A 97 18.16 8.06 14.02
CA SER A 97 18.26 7.29 12.76
C SER A 97 17.39 6.03 12.83
N GLU A 98 17.34 5.26 11.74
CA GLU A 98 16.69 3.93 11.66
C GLU A 98 15.25 3.89 12.22
N VAL A 99 14.46 4.90 11.90
CA VAL A 99 13.08 4.98 12.39
C VAL A 99 12.18 4.02 11.64
N ALA A 100 11.43 3.20 12.39
CA ALA A 100 10.40 2.32 11.86
C ALA A 100 9.16 2.31 12.74
N LEU A 101 7.97 2.34 12.09
CA LEU A 101 6.69 2.07 12.72
C LEU A 101 6.37 0.59 12.54
N ASN A 102 6.18 -0.12 13.63
CA ASN A 102 5.80 -1.53 13.66
C ASN A 102 4.33 -1.62 14.09
N ASP A 103 3.52 -2.20 13.24
CA ASP A 103 2.09 -2.39 13.45
C ASP A 103 1.66 -3.72 12.82
N PRO A 104 0.98 -4.62 13.57
CA PRO A 104 0.59 -5.94 13.08
C PRO A 104 -0.40 -5.92 11.91
N ARG A 105 -1.03 -4.77 11.64
CA ARG A 105 -1.91 -4.58 10.48
C ARG A 105 -1.17 -4.46 9.16
N PHE A 106 0.16 -4.35 9.17
CA PHE A 106 1.00 -4.24 7.97
C PHE A 106 1.87 -5.47 7.76
N ASP A 107 2.19 -5.75 6.51
CA ASP A 107 3.16 -6.79 6.12
C ASP A 107 4.60 -6.25 6.28
N GLY A 108 5.01 -6.15 7.54
CA GLY A 108 6.32 -5.66 7.94
C GLY A 108 6.35 -4.21 8.44
N PRO A 109 7.54 -3.71 8.80
CA PRO A 109 7.71 -2.38 9.37
C PRO A 109 7.59 -1.28 8.32
N ALA A 110 6.91 -0.18 8.66
CA ALA A 110 6.94 1.06 7.90
C ALA A 110 8.25 1.80 8.17
N THR A 111 9.15 1.83 7.19
CA THR A 111 10.48 2.40 7.35
C THR A 111 10.57 3.82 6.79
N ARG A 112 11.59 4.54 7.21
CA ARG A 112 11.89 5.90 6.80
C ARG A 112 12.01 6.03 5.28
N VAL A 113 11.33 7.02 4.68
CA VAL A 113 11.34 7.26 3.22
C VAL A 113 12.69 7.80 2.74
N VAL A 114 13.33 8.64 3.55
CA VAL A 114 14.65 9.23 3.22
C VAL A 114 15.64 8.79 4.28
N ASP A 115 16.61 7.99 3.87
CA ASP A 115 17.69 7.54 4.76
C ASP A 115 18.61 8.71 5.11
N ARG A 116 18.47 9.23 6.33
CA ARG A 116 19.28 10.31 6.90
C ARG A 116 19.17 10.32 8.42
N THR A 117 20.19 10.82 9.10
CA THR A 117 20.13 11.14 10.52
C THR A 117 19.44 12.49 10.73
N SER A 118 18.60 12.59 11.75
CA SER A 118 17.99 13.85 12.20
C SER A 118 18.60 14.26 13.54
N THR A 119 19.05 15.52 13.63
CA THR A 119 19.56 16.09 14.87
C THR A 119 18.51 17.03 15.44
N LEU A 120 18.10 16.76 16.69
CA LEU A 120 17.09 17.53 17.40
C LEU A 120 17.76 18.27 18.56
N ALA A 121 17.69 19.60 18.56
CA ALA A 121 18.05 20.40 19.73
C ALA A 121 17.12 20.07 20.91
N PRO A 122 17.47 20.42 22.16
CA PRO A 122 16.56 20.37 23.27
C PRO A 122 15.22 21.06 22.94
N ASP A 123 14.12 20.47 23.35
CA ASP A 123 12.73 20.94 23.10
C ASP A 123 12.29 21.01 21.62
N ALA A 124 13.08 20.42 20.71
CA ALA A 124 12.75 20.35 19.30
C ALA A 124 11.95 19.10 18.94
N THR A 125 11.14 19.24 17.88
CA THR A 125 10.34 18.15 17.30
C THR A 125 10.73 17.96 15.84
N VAL A 126 10.79 16.69 15.39
CA VAL A 126 10.96 16.32 13.98
C VAL A 126 9.82 15.41 13.52
N ASN A 127 9.33 15.64 12.32
CA ASN A 127 8.43 14.74 11.63
C ASN A 127 9.23 13.93 10.60
N ILE A 128 9.23 12.62 10.77
CA ILE A 128 9.97 11.66 9.96
C ILE A 128 8.97 10.84 9.15
N ARG A 129 8.99 11.04 7.84
CA ARG A 129 8.10 10.33 6.93
C ARG A 129 8.52 8.87 6.79
N VAL A 130 7.55 7.96 6.94
CA VAL A 130 7.70 6.52 6.79
C VAL A 130 6.78 6.00 5.69
N GLN A 131 7.22 4.98 4.94
CA GLN A 131 6.43 4.31 3.92
C GLN A 131 5.63 3.19 4.56
N LEU A 132 4.30 3.25 4.47
CA LEU A 132 3.43 2.20 4.97
C LEU A 132 3.45 1.01 3.99
N PRO A 133 3.72 -0.22 4.48
CA PRO A 133 3.61 -1.44 3.67
C PRO A 133 2.16 -1.79 3.34
N GLU A 134 1.97 -2.86 2.58
CA GLU A 134 0.63 -3.42 2.35
C GLU A 134 0.01 -3.88 3.67
N VAL A 135 -1.32 -3.83 3.73
CA VAL A 135 -2.05 -4.30 4.92
C VAL A 135 -2.23 -5.81 4.90
N VAL A 136 -2.24 -6.40 6.09
CA VAL A 136 -2.60 -7.80 6.32
C VAL A 136 -4.05 -7.85 6.77
N CYS A 137 -4.95 -8.28 5.89
CA CYS A 137 -6.36 -8.36 6.20
C CYS A 137 -6.70 -9.63 7.01
N GLY A 138 -7.69 -9.53 7.90
CA GLY A 138 -8.06 -10.61 8.83
C GLY A 138 -7.34 -10.57 10.19
N GLY A 139 -6.50 -9.56 10.44
CA GLY A 139 -5.92 -9.24 11.75
C GLY A 139 -6.85 -8.33 12.58
N GLY A 140 -6.68 -8.34 13.90
CA GLY A 140 -7.52 -7.53 14.81
C GLY A 140 -7.26 -6.03 14.68
N ASP A 141 -8.35 -5.26 14.72
CA ASP A 141 -8.32 -3.79 14.67
C ASP A 141 -7.67 -3.15 15.92
N ASP A 142 -7.55 -3.89 17.02
CA ASP A 142 -7.04 -3.42 18.32
C ASP A 142 -5.52 -3.60 18.49
N ALA A 143 -4.78 -3.69 17.42
CA ALA A 143 -3.34 -3.90 17.45
C ALA A 143 -2.60 -2.67 18.00
N ALA A 144 -1.70 -2.90 18.96
CA ALA A 144 -0.83 -1.85 19.49
C ALA A 144 0.33 -1.57 18.52
N SER A 145 0.47 -0.32 18.10
CA SER A 145 1.58 0.16 17.28
C SER A 145 2.78 0.54 18.16
N THR A 146 3.99 0.29 17.68
CA THR A 146 5.23 0.73 18.31
C THR A 146 6.14 1.41 17.29
N VAL A 147 6.90 2.39 17.74
CA VAL A 147 7.97 2.99 16.94
C VAL A 147 9.31 2.56 17.51
N THR A 148 10.17 2.04 16.63
CA THR A 148 11.57 1.75 16.94
C THR A 148 12.48 2.77 16.28
N PHE A 149 13.54 3.18 16.96
CA PHE A 149 14.53 4.10 16.38
C PHE A 149 15.90 3.92 17.04
N ALA A 150 16.97 4.11 16.27
CA ALA A 150 18.30 4.25 16.81
C ALA A 150 18.56 5.71 17.20
N TYR A 151 19.28 5.93 18.31
CA TYR A 151 19.56 7.26 18.79
C TYR A 151 20.98 7.40 19.35
N GLU A 152 21.47 8.65 19.44
CA GLU A 152 22.60 9.04 20.24
C GLU A 152 22.22 10.26 21.09
N LEU A 153 22.41 10.15 22.40
CA LEU A 153 22.14 11.18 23.40
C LEU A 153 23.32 11.24 24.38
N ASP A 154 23.91 12.43 24.59
CA ASP A 154 25.08 12.62 25.47
C ASP A 154 26.25 11.68 25.14
N GLY A 155 26.52 11.44 23.84
CA GLY A 155 27.58 10.55 23.37
C GLY A 155 27.30 9.07 23.61
N ARG A 156 26.10 8.69 24.02
CA ARG A 156 25.67 7.30 24.21
C ARG A 156 24.72 6.90 23.09
N ALA A 157 25.15 5.94 22.29
CA ALA A 157 24.30 5.33 21.29
C ALA A 157 23.40 4.26 21.92
N GLY A 158 22.17 4.15 21.40
CA GLY A 158 21.19 3.15 21.83
C GLY A 158 20.09 2.96 20.78
N SER A 159 19.20 2.01 21.08
CA SER A 159 17.94 1.84 20.33
C SER A 159 16.77 1.91 21.30
N ALA A 160 15.69 2.47 20.87
CA ALA A 160 14.46 2.61 21.65
C ALA A 160 13.28 1.96 20.93
N SER A 161 12.33 1.48 21.71
CA SER A 161 11.01 1.09 21.26
C SER A 161 9.98 1.77 22.15
N ALA A 162 9.08 2.54 21.55
CA ALA A 162 8.07 3.30 22.26
C ALA A 162 6.68 3.00 21.70
N PRO A 163 5.62 2.96 22.52
CA PRO A 163 4.25 2.94 22.02
C PRO A 163 3.99 4.14 21.09
N ALA A 164 3.39 3.89 19.93
CA ALA A 164 3.04 4.92 18.99
C ALA A 164 1.64 5.47 19.31
N SER A 165 1.57 6.71 19.83
CA SER A 165 0.30 7.41 20.03
C SER A 165 -0.13 8.09 18.74
N GLU A 166 -1.35 7.83 18.26
CA GLU A 166 -1.92 8.56 17.14
C GLU A 166 -2.37 9.95 17.61
N LEU A 167 -1.80 11.02 17.04
CA LEU A 167 -2.27 12.39 17.30
C LEU A 167 -3.71 12.60 16.81
N PHE A 168 -4.02 11.98 15.67
CA PHE A 168 -5.36 11.86 15.12
C PHE A 168 -5.53 10.42 14.64
N PRO A 169 -6.56 9.70 15.08
CA PRO A 169 -6.79 8.31 14.69
C PRO A 169 -6.89 8.18 13.17
N PHE A 170 -6.08 7.28 12.56
CA PHE A 170 -6.10 7.03 11.12
C PHE A 170 -5.80 5.57 10.75
N LEU A 171 -5.04 4.84 11.57
CA LEU A 171 -4.56 3.50 11.23
C LEU A 171 -5.70 2.49 11.05
N THR A 172 -6.69 2.49 11.93
CA THR A 172 -7.85 1.59 11.84
C THR A 172 -8.67 1.86 10.58
N ASP A 173 -8.92 3.15 10.28
CA ASP A 173 -9.67 3.51 9.08
C ASP A 173 -8.89 3.25 7.80
N LEU A 174 -7.56 3.42 7.81
CA LEU A 174 -6.68 3.08 6.70
C LEU A 174 -6.72 1.57 6.46
N HIS A 175 -6.50 0.77 7.50
CA HIS A 175 -6.51 -0.69 7.43
C HIS A 175 -7.83 -1.22 6.85
N ARG A 176 -8.97 -0.74 7.38
CA ARG A 176 -10.30 -1.12 6.89
C ARG A 176 -10.48 -0.78 5.41
N ARG A 177 -10.13 0.45 4.99
CA ARG A 177 -10.25 0.85 3.57
C ARG A 177 -9.36 0.06 2.64
N ASP A 178 -8.14 -0.23 3.06
CA ASP A 178 -7.19 -0.98 2.27
C ASP A 178 -7.60 -2.45 2.14
N CYS A 179 -8.16 -3.05 3.21
CA CYS A 179 -8.72 -4.41 3.13
C CYS A 179 -9.95 -4.48 2.22
N VAL A 180 -10.80 -3.46 2.24
CA VAL A 180 -11.90 -3.35 1.27
C VAL A 180 -11.34 -3.21 -0.15
N ALA A 181 -10.30 -2.40 -0.36
CA ALA A 181 -9.65 -2.26 -1.67
C ALA A 181 -9.08 -3.59 -2.17
N GLN A 182 -8.38 -4.35 -1.31
CA GLN A 182 -7.87 -5.69 -1.67
C GLN A 182 -9.00 -6.66 -2.05
N ALA A 183 -10.13 -6.63 -1.33
CA ALA A 183 -11.29 -7.45 -1.67
C ALA A 183 -11.90 -7.06 -3.03
N VAL A 184 -12.00 -5.76 -3.30
CA VAL A 184 -12.44 -5.24 -4.61
C VAL A 184 -11.49 -5.69 -5.71
N ASP A 185 -10.17 -5.53 -5.53
CA ASP A 185 -9.15 -5.93 -6.51
C ASP A 185 -9.14 -7.44 -6.78
N ALA A 186 -9.47 -8.26 -5.75
CA ALA A 186 -9.64 -9.70 -5.92
C ALA A 186 -10.87 -10.04 -6.78
N ALA A 187 -11.93 -9.23 -6.75
CA ALA A 187 -13.15 -9.44 -7.53
C ALA A 187 -13.03 -8.83 -8.94
N ALA A 188 -12.50 -7.61 -9.06
CA ALA A 188 -12.38 -6.89 -10.33
C ALA A 188 -11.34 -5.77 -10.24
N SER A 189 -10.69 -5.45 -11.36
CA SER A 189 -9.97 -4.18 -11.52
C SER A 189 -10.98 -3.06 -11.75
N VAL A 190 -10.99 -2.07 -10.87
CA VAL A 190 -11.83 -0.86 -10.99
C VAL A 190 -10.93 0.34 -11.19
N THR A 191 -11.06 1.02 -12.33
CA THR A 191 -10.19 2.14 -12.71
C THR A 191 -10.97 3.24 -13.40
N PHE A 192 -10.44 4.47 -13.39
CA PHE A 192 -10.91 5.49 -14.29
C PHE A 192 -10.33 5.29 -15.70
N GLY A 193 -11.17 5.39 -16.72
CA GLY A 193 -10.81 5.33 -18.12
C GLY A 193 -10.67 6.72 -18.75
N ASP A 194 -11.33 6.90 -19.91
CA ASP A 194 -11.28 8.16 -20.64
C ASP A 194 -12.09 9.27 -19.95
N PHE A 195 -11.64 10.50 -20.21
CA PHE A 195 -12.33 11.70 -19.75
C PHE A 195 -12.62 12.60 -20.96
N ALA A 196 -13.90 12.91 -21.16
CA ALA A 196 -14.39 13.86 -22.16
C ALA A 196 -14.84 15.15 -21.45
N PRO A 197 -14.06 16.26 -21.57
CA PRO A 197 -14.42 17.54 -20.99
C PRO A 197 -15.66 18.13 -21.66
N ALA A 198 -16.44 18.92 -20.94
CA ALA A 198 -17.55 19.69 -21.47
C ALA A 198 -17.37 21.19 -21.24
N ALA A 199 -18.10 22.02 -21.99
CA ALA A 199 -18.15 23.47 -21.78
C ALA A 199 -18.83 23.83 -20.45
N ALA A 200 -18.59 25.04 -19.98
CA ALA A 200 -19.20 25.56 -18.76
C ALA A 200 -20.74 25.39 -18.78
N GLY A 201 -21.29 24.93 -17.67
CA GLY A 201 -22.72 24.64 -17.52
C GLY A 201 -23.17 23.24 -17.95
N ALA A 202 -22.29 22.44 -18.57
CA ALA A 202 -22.58 21.05 -18.94
C ALA A 202 -21.66 20.06 -18.21
N PRO A 203 -22.13 18.86 -17.84
CA PRO A 203 -21.27 17.85 -17.22
C PRO A 203 -20.28 17.27 -18.23
N GLY A 204 -19.02 17.09 -17.82
CA GLY A 204 -18.07 16.23 -18.50
C GLY A 204 -18.40 14.76 -18.26
N SER A 205 -17.82 13.87 -19.05
CA SER A 205 -17.98 12.43 -18.91
C SER A 205 -16.66 11.80 -18.48
N LEU A 206 -16.65 11.18 -17.30
CA LEU A 206 -15.52 10.39 -16.80
C LEU A 206 -15.91 8.91 -16.82
N ASP A 207 -15.16 8.10 -17.53
CA ASP A 207 -15.44 6.68 -17.63
C ASP A 207 -14.94 5.92 -16.36
N LEU A 208 -15.82 5.13 -15.76
CA LEU A 208 -15.47 4.11 -14.76
C LEU A 208 -15.38 2.76 -15.47
N THR A 209 -14.20 2.18 -15.52
CA THR A 209 -13.94 0.89 -16.16
C THR A 209 -13.84 -0.20 -15.09
N ILE A 210 -14.59 -1.28 -15.30
CA ILE A 210 -14.64 -2.44 -14.42
C ILE A 210 -14.28 -3.67 -15.24
N ALA A 211 -13.19 -4.34 -14.88
CA ALA A 211 -12.72 -5.57 -15.52
C ALA A 211 -12.69 -6.71 -14.50
N PRO A 212 -13.68 -7.63 -14.50
CA PRO A 212 -13.72 -8.74 -13.56
C PRO A 212 -12.48 -9.62 -13.63
N THR A 213 -12.01 -10.12 -12.48
CA THR A 213 -10.92 -11.11 -12.44
C THR A 213 -11.44 -12.49 -12.83
N PRO A 214 -10.63 -13.31 -13.54
CA PRO A 214 -11.04 -14.66 -13.95
C PRO A 214 -11.14 -15.64 -12.78
N ILE A 215 -10.46 -15.36 -11.67
CA ILE A 215 -10.39 -16.21 -10.49
C ILE A 215 -11.40 -15.68 -9.50
N GLY A 216 -12.33 -16.52 -9.05
CA GLY A 216 -13.40 -16.11 -8.13
C GLY A 216 -12.86 -15.35 -6.91
N GLY A 217 -13.46 -14.22 -6.62
CA GLY A 217 -13.23 -13.36 -5.45
C GLY A 217 -14.48 -13.29 -4.56
N PRO A 218 -14.48 -12.40 -3.56
CA PRO A 218 -15.65 -12.13 -2.73
C PRO A 218 -16.80 -11.57 -3.57
N GLU A 219 -18.01 -11.63 -3.03
CA GLU A 219 -19.16 -10.92 -3.60
C GLU A 219 -19.01 -9.41 -3.32
N VAL A 220 -18.86 -8.62 -4.37
CA VAL A 220 -18.69 -7.17 -4.25
C VAL A 220 -19.75 -6.44 -5.07
N VAL A 221 -20.41 -5.47 -4.42
CA VAL A 221 -21.31 -4.52 -5.11
C VAL A 221 -20.76 -3.11 -4.96
N LEU A 222 -20.51 -2.40 -6.05
CA LEU A 222 -20.25 -0.97 -6.04
C LEU A 222 -21.57 -0.25 -5.79
N VAL A 223 -21.75 0.29 -4.58
CA VAL A 223 -23.00 0.96 -4.15
C VAL A 223 -23.07 2.35 -4.73
N GLY A 224 -21.99 3.12 -4.66
CA GLY A 224 -21.94 4.49 -5.15
C GLY A 224 -20.54 5.07 -5.15
N ILE A 225 -20.36 6.18 -5.86
CA ILE A 225 -19.13 6.96 -5.86
C ILE A 225 -19.42 8.35 -5.28
N ARG A 226 -18.63 8.76 -4.28
CA ARG A 226 -18.84 10.02 -3.59
C ARG A 226 -18.19 11.19 -4.32
N GLU A 227 -18.82 12.34 -4.21
CA GLU A 227 -18.21 13.61 -4.60
C GLU A 227 -16.95 13.89 -3.78
N THR A 228 -16.10 14.76 -4.31
CA THR A 228 -14.90 15.25 -3.64
C THR A 228 -15.09 16.73 -3.24
N ASN A 229 -14.07 17.32 -2.61
CA ASN A 229 -14.07 18.76 -2.36
C ASN A 229 -13.94 19.62 -3.64
N LEU A 230 -13.57 19.02 -4.78
CA LEU A 230 -13.35 19.71 -6.06
C LEU A 230 -14.35 19.32 -7.14
N LEU A 231 -14.80 18.08 -7.15
CA LEU A 231 -15.59 17.46 -8.19
C LEU A 231 -16.86 16.84 -7.64
N THR A 232 -17.97 17.05 -8.34
CA THR A 232 -19.29 16.48 -8.01
C THR A 232 -19.88 15.78 -9.24
N PHE A 233 -21.05 15.20 -9.10
CA PHE A 233 -21.73 14.50 -10.18
C PHE A 233 -23.16 15.00 -10.35
N THR A 234 -23.70 14.93 -11.57
CA THR A 234 -25.13 15.09 -11.76
C THR A 234 -25.87 13.84 -11.26
N GLY A 235 -26.93 14.01 -10.49
CA GLY A 235 -27.74 12.88 -10.01
C GLY A 235 -27.27 12.29 -8.67
N LEU A 236 -26.59 13.11 -7.84
CA LEU A 236 -26.23 12.72 -6.48
C LEU A 236 -27.46 12.37 -5.62
N ALA A 237 -27.29 11.36 -4.78
CA ALA A 237 -28.16 11.06 -3.67
C ALA A 237 -27.26 10.90 -2.42
N ASP A 238 -27.54 11.64 -1.34
CA ASP A 238 -26.77 11.60 -0.08
C ASP A 238 -25.25 11.79 -0.23
N GLY A 239 -24.84 12.67 -1.18
CA GLY A 239 -23.42 12.97 -1.46
C GLY A 239 -22.68 11.89 -2.27
N ALA A 240 -23.40 10.95 -2.86
CA ALA A 240 -22.84 9.92 -3.76
C ALA A 240 -23.68 9.79 -5.03
N LEU A 241 -23.03 9.46 -6.15
CA LEU A 241 -23.70 9.02 -7.36
C LEU A 241 -24.00 7.51 -7.20
N PRO A 242 -25.29 7.09 -7.20
CA PRO A 242 -25.62 5.67 -7.07
C PRO A 242 -25.11 4.86 -8.27
N LEU A 243 -24.52 3.69 -8.01
CA LEU A 243 -24.02 2.77 -9.03
C LEU A 243 -24.82 1.46 -9.07
N GLY A 244 -24.94 0.76 -7.94
CA GLY A 244 -25.68 -0.51 -7.86
C GLY A 244 -25.10 -1.62 -8.74
N ILE A 245 -23.76 -1.72 -8.83
CA ILE A 245 -23.08 -2.60 -9.78
C ILE A 245 -22.47 -3.78 -9.04
N ASP A 246 -23.01 -4.96 -9.30
CA ASP A 246 -22.40 -6.22 -8.89
C ASP A 246 -21.18 -6.52 -9.77
N ILE A 247 -20.01 -6.67 -9.12
CA ILE A 247 -18.72 -6.99 -9.74
C ILE A 247 -18.15 -8.34 -9.28
N GLY A 248 -18.94 -9.11 -8.53
CA GLY A 248 -18.52 -10.39 -7.96
C GLY A 248 -18.17 -11.45 -9.00
N ALA A 249 -17.59 -12.53 -8.50
CA ALA A 249 -17.07 -13.64 -9.28
C ALA A 249 -18.10 -14.24 -10.25
N GLY A 250 -17.72 -14.38 -11.50
CA GLY A 250 -18.56 -15.06 -12.49
C GLY A 250 -18.32 -14.67 -13.94
N GLY A 251 -17.17 -14.12 -14.27
CA GLY A 251 -16.74 -13.99 -15.67
C GLY A 251 -17.60 -13.07 -16.53
N ARG A 252 -18.16 -12.00 -15.95
CA ARG A 252 -18.85 -10.96 -16.73
C ARG A 252 -17.81 -10.20 -17.55
N ALA A 253 -18.19 -9.82 -18.77
CA ALA A 253 -17.32 -9.00 -19.63
C ALA A 253 -16.99 -7.66 -18.95
N ALA A 254 -15.81 -7.14 -19.25
CA ALA A 254 -15.45 -5.78 -18.86
C ALA A 254 -16.52 -4.79 -19.36
N ARG A 255 -16.78 -3.76 -18.57
CA ARG A 255 -17.77 -2.71 -18.88
C ARG A 255 -17.24 -1.34 -18.48
N THR A 256 -17.71 -0.33 -19.20
CA THR A 256 -17.40 1.06 -18.94
C THR A 256 -18.69 1.83 -18.67
N ILE A 257 -18.68 2.66 -17.65
CA ILE A 257 -19.84 3.43 -17.18
C ILE A 257 -19.45 4.91 -17.19
N PRO A 258 -20.13 5.75 -17.98
CA PRO A 258 -19.88 7.18 -18.00
C PRO A 258 -20.44 7.82 -16.72
N LEU A 259 -19.60 8.54 -16.00
CA LEU A 259 -19.95 9.32 -14.83
C LEU A 259 -20.13 10.80 -15.22
N PRO A 260 -21.30 11.42 -14.99
CA PRO A 260 -21.56 12.81 -15.35
C PRO A 260 -20.93 13.77 -14.35
N LEU A 261 -19.67 14.18 -14.60
CA LEU A 261 -18.83 14.95 -13.70
C LEU A 261 -19.03 16.46 -13.85
N LEU A 262 -19.02 17.18 -12.73
CA LEU A 262 -19.07 18.64 -12.67
C LEU A 262 -18.02 19.18 -11.69
N PRO A 263 -17.47 20.39 -11.91
CA PRO A 263 -16.76 21.10 -10.86
C PRO A 263 -17.69 21.46 -9.71
N ALA A 264 -17.30 21.12 -8.49
CA ALA A 264 -18.00 21.53 -7.25
C ALA A 264 -17.53 22.91 -6.76
N ARG A 265 -16.33 23.33 -7.14
CA ARG A 265 -15.68 24.57 -6.71
C ARG A 265 -14.93 25.22 -7.86
N CYS A 266 -15.07 26.55 -7.95
CA CYS A 266 -14.36 27.39 -8.92
C CYS A 266 -13.32 28.32 -8.26
N ASP A 267 -12.95 28.07 -7.03
CA ASP A 267 -11.91 28.81 -6.33
C ASP A 267 -10.52 28.41 -6.86
N PRO A 268 -9.75 29.29 -7.51
CA PRO A 268 -8.43 28.98 -8.05
C PRO A 268 -7.44 28.45 -7.01
N HIS A 269 -7.51 28.92 -5.76
CA HIS A 269 -6.66 28.41 -4.68
C HIS A 269 -7.01 26.96 -4.33
N ALA A 270 -8.33 26.63 -4.28
CA ALA A 270 -8.75 25.26 -4.04
C ALA A 270 -8.28 24.30 -5.12
N VAL A 271 -8.23 24.73 -6.39
CA VAL A 271 -7.72 23.94 -7.53
C VAL A 271 -6.21 23.75 -7.44
N GLN A 272 -5.45 24.84 -7.15
CA GLN A 272 -3.98 24.80 -7.11
C GLN A 272 -3.44 24.02 -5.91
N GLU A 273 -4.10 24.11 -4.76
CA GLU A 273 -3.69 23.45 -3.53
C GLU A 273 -4.31 22.07 -3.36
N ASP A 274 -5.12 21.62 -4.32
CA ASP A 274 -5.85 20.38 -4.19
C ASP A 274 -4.93 19.16 -4.21
N LYS A 275 -5.03 18.35 -3.15
CA LYS A 275 -4.29 17.10 -2.99
C LYS A 275 -5.18 15.87 -3.02
N ARG A 276 -6.49 16.03 -2.90
CA ARG A 276 -7.47 14.95 -2.76
C ARG A 276 -8.71 15.08 -3.65
N GLY A 277 -8.90 16.17 -4.36
CA GLY A 277 -10.10 16.44 -5.17
C GLY A 277 -10.25 15.53 -6.39
N THR A 278 -9.25 14.71 -6.68
CA THR A 278 -9.28 13.67 -7.72
C THR A 278 -9.09 12.26 -7.14
N VAL A 279 -9.29 12.11 -5.82
CA VAL A 279 -9.35 10.83 -5.11
C VAL A 279 -10.77 10.64 -4.60
N PHE A 280 -11.49 9.72 -5.19
CA PHE A 280 -12.91 9.49 -4.92
C PHE A 280 -13.07 8.35 -3.91
N ALA A 281 -13.96 8.53 -2.97
CA ALA A 281 -14.40 7.43 -2.12
C ALA A 281 -15.51 6.66 -2.82
N VAL A 282 -15.36 5.35 -2.90
CA VAL A 282 -16.35 4.44 -3.49
C VAL A 282 -16.95 3.59 -2.37
N ASP A 283 -18.25 3.72 -2.18
CA ASP A 283 -19.01 2.91 -1.24
C ASP A 283 -19.30 1.56 -1.87
N VAL A 284 -19.06 0.49 -1.12
CA VAL A 284 -19.24 -0.90 -1.57
C VAL A 284 -19.91 -1.74 -0.49
N THR A 285 -20.40 -2.93 -0.89
CA THR A 285 -20.55 -4.04 0.04
C THR A 285 -19.62 -5.16 -0.39
N VAL A 286 -18.98 -5.81 0.58
CA VAL A 286 -18.13 -6.99 0.39
C VAL A 286 -18.76 -8.12 1.21
N ASP A 287 -19.18 -9.18 0.56
CA ASP A 287 -19.93 -10.30 1.19
C ASP A 287 -21.12 -9.82 2.04
N GLY A 288 -21.80 -8.75 1.58
CA GLY A 288 -22.93 -8.12 2.25
C GLY A 288 -22.55 -7.06 3.30
N GLU A 289 -21.29 -6.97 3.73
CA GLU A 289 -20.84 -5.98 4.72
C GLU A 289 -20.46 -4.65 4.05
N PRO A 290 -20.91 -3.51 4.61
CA PRO A 290 -20.61 -2.20 4.03
C PRO A 290 -19.14 -1.82 4.22
N GLY A 291 -18.57 -1.23 3.18
CA GLY A 291 -17.20 -0.75 3.17
C GLY A 291 -17.00 0.42 2.23
N GLN A 292 -15.79 0.94 2.22
CA GLN A 292 -15.39 2.03 1.35
C GLN A 292 -13.93 1.88 0.96
N PHE A 293 -13.59 2.14 -0.29
CA PHE A 293 -12.19 2.25 -0.74
C PHE A 293 -11.97 3.57 -1.47
N LEU A 294 -10.70 3.92 -1.72
CA LEU A 294 -10.32 5.12 -2.43
C LEU A 294 -9.88 4.79 -3.85
N LEU A 295 -10.52 5.44 -4.82
CA LEU A 295 -10.17 5.35 -6.24
C LEU A 295 -9.53 6.66 -6.69
N ALA A 296 -8.23 6.65 -6.96
CA ALA A 296 -7.48 7.82 -7.38
C ALA A 296 -7.41 7.93 -8.90
N ALA A 297 -7.54 9.14 -9.42
CA ALA A 297 -7.20 9.42 -10.81
C ALA A 297 -5.69 9.23 -11.04
N SER A 298 -5.30 8.69 -12.20
CA SER A 298 -3.90 8.64 -12.61
C SER A 298 -3.31 10.06 -12.69
N PRO A 299 -1.97 10.24 -12.59
CA PRO A 299 -1.35 11.57 -12.71
C PRO A 299 -1.79 12.35 -13.95
N ASP A 300 -1.89 11.68 -15.11
CA ASP A 300 -2.32 12.30 -16.37
C ASP A 300 -3.79 12.70 -16.35
N LEU A 301 -4.65 11.81 -15.85
CA LEU A 301 -6.08 12.10 -15.70
C LEU A 301 -6.30 13.24 -14.71
N ARG A 302 -5.59 13.25 -13.58
CA ARG A 302 -5.61 14.34 -12.61
C ARG A 302 -5.27 15.68 -13.26
N GLY A 303 -4.19 15.73 -14.06
CA GLY A 303 -3.80 16.93 -14.81
C GLY A 303 -4.90 17.42 -15.75
N ARG A 304 -5.54 16.52 -16.50
CA ARG A 304 -6.67 16.84 -17.39
C ARG A 304 -7.90 17.36 -16.62
N LEU A 305 -8.24 16.74 -15.51
CA LEU A 305 -9.36 17.15 -14.65
C LEU A 305 -9.13 18.55 -14.07
N LEU A 306 -7.96 18.84 -13.51
CA LEU A 306 -7.63 20.14 -12.94
C LEU A 306 -7.64 21.26 -14.02
N THR A 307 -7.09 20.96 -15.21
CA THR A 307 -7.14 21.88 -16.35
C THR A 307 -8.57 22.17 -16.79
N TRP A 308 -9.40 21.12 -16.88
CA TRP A 308 -10.82 21.27 -17.24
C TRP A 308 -11.59 22.08 -16.22
N VAL A 309 -11.40 21.82 -14.91
CA VAL A 309 -12.04 22.60 -13.84
C VAL A 309 -11.72 24.09 -13.98
N THR A 310 -10.44 24.44 -14.22
CA THR A 310 -10.02 25.82 -14.42
C THR A 310 -10.73 26.45 -15.63
N GLN A 311 -10.76 25.76 -16.78
CA GLN A 311 -11.42 26.23 -17.99
C GLN A 311 -12.94 26.35 -17.83
N TRP A 312 -13.56 25.37 -17.20
CA TRP A 312 -15.01 25.33 -16.96
C TRP A 312 -15.46 26.48 -16.07
N CYS A 313 -14.62 26.89 -15.12
CA CYS A 313 -14.86 27.99 -14.20
C CYS A 313 -14.54 29.38 -14.80
N GLY A 314 -14.09 29.46 -16.04
CA GLY A 314 -13.79 30.73 -16.72
C GLY A 314 -12.40 31.30 -16.39
N GLY A 315 -11.45 30.43 -15.98
CA GLY A 315 -10.05 30.75 -15.77
C GLY A 315 -9.22 30.80 -17.05
#